data_471192799e1ae5fa5c44c566c57f7a86
#
_entry.id   471192799e1ae5fa5c44c566c57f7a86
#
_cell.length_a   1.000
_cell.length_b   1.000
_cell.length_c   1.000
_cell.angle_alpha   90.00
_cell.angle_beta   90.00
_cell.angle_gamma   90.00
#
_symmetry.space_group_name_H-M   'P 1'
#
loop_
_entity.id
_entity.type
_entity.pdbx_description
1 polymer ?
#
loop_
_entity_poly.entity_id
_entity_poly.type
_entity_poly.pdbx_seq_one_letter_code
_entity_poly.pdbx_strand_id
1 'polypeptide(L)'
;MAVSDHVDLNTFVEGVKRRNPGQPEFVQAVTEVAEDIFDFIEDKEEYHAAQILRRIAEPDRVTSFRVCWQDDKGNIRVQRAWRVQNNNAIGPYKGGIRFHPSVTESVLKFLAFEQTFKNALTGLPMGGGKGGSNFNPKGKSDGEVMRFCQSMMTELYRYIGADVDVPAGDIGVGAREIGYLFGQYKRITNEFTGVLTGKGLEYGGSLIRTEATGYGATYFLQNMLATKGNAIEGKAAVISGSGNVATHAAEKVTQLGGKVVTLSDSAGFIHDPDGLTQEKIDWIKELKNVRRGRISDYADHFTNATFHPGKTPWGVPCDIALPCATQNELTGADAEMLIKNGCIAVSEGANMPTDLEGVHIFKKAKILFAPGKAANAGGVAVSGLEMSQNSARISWKEEELQRLLLDIMAGIHSRCQEYGTDSTGYCDSVKGANIAGFKKVADAMLAYGVV
;
A
#
# COMPACT_ATOMS: atom_id res chain seq x y z
N MET A 1 -4.84 15.51 41.02
CA MET A 1 -5.65 15.22 39.83
C MET A 1 -5.08 16.07 38.70
N ALA A 2 -4.36 15.47 37.77
CA ALA A 2 -3.97 16.19 36.56
C ALA A 2 -5.25 16.42 35.73
N VAL A 3 -5.53 17.69 35.44
CA VAL A 3 -6.59 18.04 34.48
C VAL A 3 -6.17 17.41 33.18
N SER A 4 -6.92 16.41 32.71
CA SER A 4 -6.72 15.88 31.37
C SER A 4 -7.06 17.00 30.39
N ASP A 5 -6.04 17.61 29.76
CA ASP A 5 -6.25 18.56 28.68
C ASP A 5 -6.89 17.78 27.51
N HIS A 6 -8.21 17.63 27.56
CA HIS A 6 -9.00 17.15 26.42
C HIS A 6 -8.86 18.19 25.31
N VAL A 7 -7.93 17.95 24.42
CA VAL A 7 -7.69 18.78 23.23
C VAL A 7 -8.73 18.37 22.18
N ASP A 8 -9.50 19.32 21.67
CA ASP A 8 -10.40 19.06 20.56
C ASP A 8 -9.65 18.84 19.23
N LEU A 9 -10.34 18.28 18.22
CA LEU A 9 -9.75 17.95 16.91
C LEU A 9 -9.08 19.17 16.25
N ASN A 10 -9.72 20.35 16.29
CA ASN A 10 -9.18 21.54 15.63
C ASN A 10 -7.88 21.98 16.29
N THR A 11 -7.85 22.02 17.63
CA THR A 11 -6.65 22.35 18.41
C THR A 11 -5.53 21.37 18.15
N PHE A 12 -5.84 20.07 18.05
CA PHE A 12 -4.88 19.02 17.71
C PHE A 12 -4.29 19.25 16.31
N VAL A 13 -5.13 19.46 15.29
CA VAL A 13 -4.71 19.67 13.89
C VAL A 13 -3.86 20.95 13.75
N GLU A 14 -4.25 22.05 14.39
CA GLU A 14 -3.45 23.27 14.41
C GLU A 14 -2.09 23.06 15.10
N GLY A 15 -2.05 22.22 16.15
CA GLY A 15 -0.81 21.79 16.77
C GLY A 15 0.10 21.01 15.82
N VAL A 16 -0.47 20.11 15.02
CA VAL A 16 0.28 19.35 13.99
C VAL A 16 0.81 20.30 12.91
N LYS A 17 -0.02 21.19 12.37
CA LYS A 17 0.40 22.20 11.37
C LYS A 17 1.57 23.05 11.85
N ARG A 18 1.49 23.57 13.09
CA ARG A 18 2.53 24.43 13.67
C ARG A 18 3.88 23.71 13.81
N ARG A 19 3.88 22.41 14.16
CA ARG A 19 5.11 21.62 14.29
C ARG A 19 5.69 21.14 12.98
N ASN A 20 4.89 21.14 11.89
CA ASN A 20 5.26 20.62 10.57
C ASN A 20 5.08 21.66 9.46
N PRO A 21 5.76 22.82 9.55
CA PRO A 21 5.65 23.88 8.55
C PRO A 21 6.14 23.36 7.17
N GLY A 22 5.36 23.64 6.12
CA GLY A 22 5.70 23.23 4.75
C GLY A 22 5.55 21.71 4.46
N GLN A 23 4.78 21.01 5.29
CA GLN A 23 4.52 19.56 5.11
C GLN A 23 3.01 19.27 4.92
N PRO A 24 2.38 19.78 3.85
CA PRO A 24 0.93 19.70 3.66
C PRO A 24 0.42 18.27 3.54
N GLU A 25 1.14 17.37 2.86
CA GLU A 25 0.71 15.98 2.66
C GLU A 25 0.68 15.23 3.99
N PHE A 26 1.65 15.47 4.87
CA PHE A 26 1.67 14.87 6.19
C PHE A 26 0.53 15.41 7.07
N VAL A 27 0.31 16.73 7.08
CA VAL A 27 -0.78 17.34 7.85
C VAL A 27 -2.14 16.82 7.40
N GLN A 28 -2.36 16.70 6.10
CA GLN A 28 -3.59 16.15 5.55
C GLN A 28 -3.84 14.72 6.03
N ALA A 29 -2.87 13.85 5.90
CA ALA A 29 -3.00 12.44 6.30
C ALA A 29 -3.30 12.29 7.80
N VAL A 30 -2.63 13.08 8.66
CA VAL A 30 -2.91 13.08 10.10
C VAL A 30 -4.31 13.58 10.39
N THR A 31 -4.79 14.61 9.67
CA THR A 31 -6.13 15.16 9.85
C THR A 31 -7.21 14.12 9.52
N GLU A 32 -7.10 13.49 8.33
CA GLU A 32 -8.07 12.48 7.86
C GLU A 32 -8.19 11.28 8.83
N VAL A 33 -7.07 10.83 9.38
CA VAL A 33 -7.10 9.74 10.37
C VAL A 33 -7.63 10.23 11.72
N ALA A 34 -7.25 11.44 12.13
CA ALA A 34 -7.66 12.00 13.41
C ALA A 34 -9.18 12.19 13.49
N GLU A 35 -9.86 12.57 12.41
CA GLU A 35 -11.32 12.71 12.35
C GLU A 35 -12.03 11.42 12.80
N ASP A 36 -11.60 10.26 12.32
CA ASP A 36 -12.17 8.97 12.73
C ASP A 36 -11.77 8.56 14.16
N ILE A 37 -10.56 8.93 14.59
CA ILE A 37 -10.01 8.52 15.89
C ILE A 37 -10.60 9.36 17.02
N PHE A 38 -10.81 10.67 16.86
CA PHE A 38 -11.36 11.52 17.89
C PHE A 38 -12.72 11.02 18.38
N ASP A 39 -13.63 10.65 17.46
CA ASP A 39 -14.89 10.03 17.81
C ASP A 39 -14.71 8.75 18.64
N PHE A 40 -13.73 7.92 18.25
CA PHE A 40 -13.48 6.64 18.91
C PHE A 40 -12.90 6.77 20.31
N ILE A 41 -12.06 7.79 20.56
CA ILE A 41 -11.39 7.97 21.85
C ILE A 41 -12.12 8.94 22.78
N GLU A 42 -13.26 9.52 22.40
CA GLU A 42 -13.95 10.56 23.15
C GLU A 42 -14.18 10.17 24.61
N ASP A 43 -14.55 8.92 24.88
CA ASP A 43 -14.81 8.36 26.20
C ASP A 43 -13.63 7.56 26.82
N LYS A 44 -12.44 7.58 26.20
CA LYS A 44 -11.27 6.77 26.60
C LYS A 44 -10.18 7.63 27.23
N GLU A 45 -10.39 7.93 28.53
CA GLU A 45 -9.50 8.82 29.29
C GLU A 45 -8.03 8.35 29.27
N GLU A 46 -7.78 7.04 29.23
CA GLU A 46 -6.44 6.46 29.19
C GLU A 46 -5.65 6.87 27.91
N TYR A 47 -6.30 6.98 26.77
CA TYR A 47 -5.64 7.43 25.53
C TYR A 47 -5.34 8.93 25.55
N HIS A 48 -6.23 9.73 26.14
CA HIS A 48 -6.04 11.17 26.31
C HIS A 48 -4.92 11.45 27.31
N ALA A 49 -4.97 10.85 28.48
CA ALA A 49 -3.96 11.03 29.54
C ALA A 49 -2.55 10.63 29.08
N ALA A 50 -2.42 9.58 28.28
CA ALA A 50 -1.16 9.13 27.70
C ALA A 50 -0.77 9.88 26.41
N GLN A 51 -1.59 10.83 25.93
CA GLN A 51 -1.35 11.61 24.70
C GLN A 51 -1.10 10.72 23.46
N ILE A 52 -1.79 9.58 23.36
CA ILE A 52 -1.46 8.52 22.40
C ILE A 52 -1.50 9.03 20.96
N LEU A 53 -2.61 9.68 20.54
CA LEU A 53 -2.72 10.18 19.15
C LEU A 53 -1.63 11.20 18.83
N ARG A 54 -1.28 12.08 19.77
CA ARG A 54 -0.20 13.05 19.58
C ARG A 54 1.16 12.37 19.41
N ARG A 55 1.44 11.31 20.17
CA ARG A 55 2.68 10.53 20.06
C ARG A 55 2.74 9.76 18.74
N ILE A 56 1.64 9.16 18.28
CA ILE A 56 1.59 8.45 16.97
C ILE A 56 1.77 9.44 15.81
N ALA A 57 1.22 10.66 15.92
CA ALA A 57 1.34 11.72 14.92
C ALA A 57 2.73 12.39 14.88
N GLU A 58 3.64 12.03 15.76
CA GLU A 58 5.03 12.49 15.76
C GLU A 58 5.94 11.29 15.48
N PRO A 59 6.71 11.26 14.38
CA PRO A 59 7.62 10.16 14.09
C PRO A 59 8.67 9.99 15.20
N ASP A 60 8.99 8.75 15.56
CA ASP A 60 10.06 8.46 16.52
C ASP A 60 11.42 9.01 16.04
N ARG A 61 11.64 8.98 14.71
CA ARG A 61 12.87 9.51 14.11
C ARG A 61 12.70 9.82 12.63
N VAL A 62 13.28 10.94 12.21
CA VAL A 62 13.50 11.28 10.80
C VAL A 62 15.00 11.46 10.56
N THR A 63 15.57 10.63 9.70
CA THR A 63 16.98 10.73 9.31
C THR A 63 17.04 11.23 7.86
N SER A 64 17.72 12.38 7.65
CA SER A 64 17.98 12.96 6.33
C SER A 64 19.48 12.94 6.06
N PHE A 65 19.87 12.47 4.89
CA PHE A 65 21.29 12.36 4.52
C PHE A 65 21.54 12.61 3.03
N ARG A 66 22.77 13.00 2.73
CA ARG A 66 23.26 13.20 1.37
C ARG A 66 23.75 11.88 0.79
N VAL A 67 23.40 11.61 -0.47
CA VAL A 67 23.91 10.49 -1.27
C VAL A 67 24.70 11.03 -2.44
N CYS A 68 26.02 10.78 -2.45
CA CYS A 68 26.90 11.12 -3.55
C CYS A 68 27.24 9.88 -4.37
N TRP A 69 27.14 9.96 -5.68
CA TRP A 69 27.45 8.87 -6.60
C TRP A 69 27.99 9.39 -7.92
N GLN A 70 28.53 8.52 -8.75
CA GLN A 70 29.12 8.89 -10.04
C GLN A 70 28.30 8.29 -11.19
N ASP A 71 27.94 9.12 -12.16
CA ASP A 71 27.27 8.67 -13.38
C ASP A 71 28.26 7.96 -14.33
N ASP A 72 27.76 7.37 -15.42
CA ASP A 72 28.58 6.63 -16.39
C ASP A 72 29.59 7.52 -17.13
N LYS A 73 29.40 8.84 -17.10
CA LYS A 73 30.33 9.84 -17.69
C LYS A 73 31.39 10.31 -16.71
N GLY A 74 31.38 9.78 -15.47
CA GLY A 74 32.32 10.20 -14.43
C GLY A 74 31.92 11.45 -13.66
N ASN A 75 30.72 12.03 -13.90
CA ASN A 75 30.29 13.22 -13.17
C ASN A 75 29.76 12.83 -11.78
N ILE A 76 30.12 13.64 -10.79
CA ILE A 76 29.59 13.51 -9.43
C ILE A 76 28.15 14.02 -9.41
N ARG A 77 27.26 13.21 -8.85
CA ARG A 77 25.85 13.49 -8.61
C ARG A 77 25.56 13.51 -7.13
N VAL A 78 24.64 14.36 -6.72
CA VAL A 78 24.26 14.54 -5.31
C VAL A 78 22.73 14.49 -5.21
N GLN A 79 22.22 13.57 -4.39
CA GLN A 79 20.82 13.47 -4.04
C GLN A 79 20.63 13.56 -2.53
N ARG A 80 19.40 13.86 -2.13
CA ARG A 80 18.96 13.78 -0.75
C ARG A 80 18.16 12.49 -0.57
N ALA A 81 18.37 11.84 0.56
CA ALA A 81 17.61 10.67 0.96
C ALA A 81 17.14 10.82 2.41
N TRP A 82 16.10 10.06 2.76
CA TRP A 82 15.50 10.06 4.08
C TRP A 82 15.08 8.66 4.49
N ARG A 83 15.05 8.43 5.80
CA ARG A 83 14.33 7.34 6.44
C ARG A 83 13.50 7.90 7.57
N VAL A 84 12.19 7.68 7.53
CA VAL A 84 11.23 8.00 8.57
C VAL A 84 10.88 6.72 9.30
N GLN A 85 11.16 6.69 10.59
CA GLN A 85 10.78 5.68 11.55
C GLN A 85 9.64 6.25 12.37
N ASN A 86 8.39 5.86 12.04
CA ASN A 86 7.22 6.52 12.60
C ASN A 86 6.83 5.97 13.97
N ASN A 87 6.67 4.64 14.04
CA ASN A 87 6.26 3.98 15.28
C ASN A 87 6.65 2.50 15.25
N ASN A 88 7.24 1.98 16.32
CA ASN A 88 7.63 0.59 16.46
C ASN A 88 6.97 -0.14 17.66
N ALA A 89 5.86 0.38 18.17
CA ALA A 89 5.19 -0.21 19.33
C ALA A 89 4.71 -1.65 19.11
N ILE A 90 4.50 -2.07 17.89
CA ILE A 90 4.02 -3.43 17.57
C ILE A 90 5.03 -4.30 16.80
N GLY A 91 6.24 -3.82 16.61
CA GLY A 91 7.32 -4.55 15.91
C GLY A 91 8.30 -3.60 15.22
N PRO A 92 9.35 -4.13 14.56
CA PRO A 92 10.32 -3.33 13.82
C PRO A 92 9.67 -2.37 12.84
N TYR A 93 10.24 -1.18 12.66
CA TYR A 93 9.76 -0.26 11.62
C TYR A 93 9.73 -0.97 10.28
N LYS A 94 8.66 -0.82 9.52
CA LYS A 94 8.48 -1.51 8.24
C LYS A 94 7.83 -0.60 7.22
N GLY A 95 8.44 -0.54 6.03
CA GLY A 95 7.88 0.20 4.89
C GLY A 95 8.89 0.42 3.78
N GLY A 96 8.39 0.71 2.58
CA GLY A 96 9.17 0.78 1.35
C GLY A 96 10.17 1.93 1.28
N ILE A 97 11.11 1.81 0.35
CA ILE A 97 12.00 2.88 -0.13
C ILE A 97 11.50 3.30 -1.51
N ARG A 98 11.28 4.60 -1.72
CA ARG A 98 10.82 5.19 -2.98
C ARG A 98 11.94 5.97 -3.66
N PHE A 99 12.17 5.71 -4.94
CA PHE A 99 13.03 6.53 -5.80
C PHE A 99 12.21 7.27 -6.83
N HIS A 100 12.00 8.57 -6.59
CA HIS A 100 11.26 9.43 -7.50
C HIS A 100 11.60 10.90 -7.26
N PRO A 101 11.67 11.76 -8.30
CA PRO A 101 11.98 13.20 -8.14
C PRO A 101 11.07 13.95 -7.17
N SER A 102 9.81 13.52 -7.02
CA SER A 102 8.84 14.14 -6.12
C SER A 102 8.98 13.73 -4.64
N VAL A 103 9.96 12.89 -4.29
CA VAL A 103 10.17 12.48 -2.90
C VAL A 103 10.65 13.66 -2.07
N THR A 104 9.89 13.96 -1.02
CA THR A 104 10.19 14.96 0.01
C THR A 104 10.04 14.35 1.39
N GLU A 105 10.48 15.04 2.42
CA GLU A 105 10.27 14.62 3.79
C GLU A 105 8.78 14.52 4.15
N SER A 106 7.97 15.52 3.73
CA SER A 106 6.52 15.53 3.94
C SER A 106 5.84 14.29 3.38
N VAL A 107 6.15 13.93 2.11
CA VAL A 107 5.63 12.74 1.46
C VAL A 107 6.03 11.46 2.23
N LEU A 108 7.26 11.38 2.72
CA LEU A 108 7.73 10.19 3.44
C LEU A 108 7.14 10.10 4.85
N LYS A 109 6.95 11.22 5.55
CA LYS A 109 6.25 11.26 6.85
C LYS A 109 4.80 10.83 6.71
N PHE A 110 4.08 11.35 5.73
CA PHE A 110 2.73 10.94 5.38
C PHE A 110 2.66 9.41 5.17
N LEU A 111 3.52 8.90 4.28
CA LEU A 111 3.52 7.47 3.96
C LEU A 111 3.95 6.59 5.15
N ALA A 112 4.84 7.05 6.02
CA ALA A 112 5.26 6.30 7.22
C ALA A 112 4.13 6.26 8.27
N PHE A 113 3.42 7.36 8.44
CA PHE A 113 2.27 7.46 9.33
C PHE A 113 1.16 6.50 8.89
N GLU A 114 0.73 6.54 7.63
CA GLU A 114 -0.26 5.60 7.11
C GLU A 114 0.19 4.14 7.15
N GLN A 115 1.50 3.90 6.91
CA GLN A 115 2.08 2.57 6.97
C GLN A 115 1.96 1.95 8.37
N THR A 116 2.00 2.76 9.43
CA THR A 116 1.80 2.29 10.81
C THR A 116 0.45 1.61 10.98
N PHE A 117 -0.63 2.24 10.52
CA PHE A 117 -1.98 1.67 10.60
C PHE A 117 -2.17 0.47 9.65
N LYS A 118 -1.67 0.59 8.43
CA LYS A 118 -1.72 -0.50 7.46
C LYS A 118 -1.04 -1.77 7.97
N ASN A 119 0.14 -1.65 8.55
CA ASN A 119 0.87 -2.78 9.12
C ASN A 119 0.13 -3.36 10.34
N ALA A 120 -0.43 -2.52 11.20
CA ALA A 120 -1.21 -2.94 12.35
C ALA A 120 -2.42 -3.80 11.94
N LEU A 121 -3.09 -3.46 10.84
CA LEU A 121 -4.21 -4.22 10.31
C LEU A 121 -3.84 -5.66 9.92
N THR A 122 -2.61 -5.93 9.50
CA THR A 122 -2.22 -7.29 9.13
C THR A 122 -2.21 -8.27 10.29
N GLY A 123 -2.13 -7.78 11.53
CA GLY A 123 -1.95 -8.62 12.72
C GLY A 123 -0.50 -9.03 12.96
N LEU A 124 0.37 -8.88 11.98
CA LEU A 124 1.80 -9.23 12.07
C LEU A 124 2.59 -8.20 12.91
N PRO A 125 3.72 -8.60 13.53
CA PRO A 125 4.53 -7.72 14.37
C PRO A 125 5.40 -6.78 13.52
N MET A 126 4.80 -5.72 13.01
CA MET A 126 5.45 -4.73 12.17
C MET A 126 4.99 -3.32 12.53
N GLY A 127 5.93 -2.46 12.87
CA GLY A 127 5.72 -1.03 13.03
C GLY A 127 5.60 -0.29 11.70
N GLY A 128 5.65 1.04 11.72
CA GLY A 128 5.54 1.89 10.54
C GLY A 128 6.82 2.66 10.23
N GLY A 129 7.24 2.63 8.99
CA GLY A 129 8.36 3.41 8.49
C GLY A 129 8.30 3.62 6.99
N LYS A 130 9.05 4.58 6.47
CA LYS A 130 9.16 4.88 5.05
C LYS A 130 10.50 5.52 4.73
N GLY A 131 11.05 5.21 3.58
CA GLY A 131 12.28 5.84 3.12
C GLY A 131 12.19 6.25 1.65
N GLY A 132 13.18 6.96 1.20
CA GLY A 132 13.25 7.32 -0.20
C GLY A 132 14.33 8.35 -0.52
N SER A 133 14.42 8.65 -1.80
CA SER A 133 15.30 9.67 -2.35
C SER A 133 14.66 10.36 -3.55
N ASN A 134 15.04 11.61 -3.78
CA ASN A 134 14.69 12.34 -5.01
C ASN A 134 15.47 11.84 -6.24
N PHE A 135 16.14 10.71 -6.16
CA PHE A 135 16.78 10.04 -7.27
C PHE A 135 15.74 9.52 -8.28
N ASN A 136 16.01 9.76 -9.57
CA ASN A 136 15.19 9.24 -10.66
C ASN A 136 15.89 8.06 -11.34
N PRO A 137 15.43 6.81 -11.17
CA PRO A 137 16.06 5.65 -11.82
C PRO A 137 15.73 5.52 -13.31
N LYS A 138 14.73 6.27 -13.82
CA LYS A 138 14.35 6.19 -15.24
C LYS A 138 15.48 6.70 -16.12
N GLY A 139 15.86 5.92 -17.14
CA GLY A 139 16.92 6.26 -18.08
C GLY A 139 18.34 6.16 -17.53
N LYS A 140 18.51 5.55 -16.33
CA LYS A 140 19.79 5.23 -15.74
C LYS A 140 20.23 3.82 -16.12
N SER A 141 21.54 3.63 -16.31
CA SER A 141 22.11 2.28 -16.48
C SER A 141 22.03 1.47 -15.18
N ASP A 142 22.12 0.15 -15.28
CA ASP A 142 22.19 -0.72 -14.11
C ASP A 142 23.40 -0.39 -13.22
N GLY A 143 24.53 0.00 -13.83
CA GLY A 143 25.73 0.44 -13.12
C GLY A 143 25.52 1.73 -12.33
N GLU A 144 24.81 2.71 -12.91
CA GLU A 144 24.42 3.95 -12.22
C GLU A 144 23.49 3.68 -11.03
N VAL A 145 22.45 2.88 -11.23
CA VAL A 145 21.50 2.50 -10.17
C VAL A 145 22.21 1.73 -9.05
N MET A 146 23.11 0.81 -9.41
CA MET A 146 23.90 0.05 -8.43
C MET A 146 24.78 0.98 -7.58
N ARG A 147 25.54 1.90 -8.19
CA ARG A 147 26.38 2.87 -7.47
C ARG A 147 25.55 3.76 -6.54
N PHE A 148 24.38 4.23 -7.01
CA PHE A 148 23.46 4.99 -6.17
C PHE A 148 22.98 4.18 -4.97
N CYS A 149 22.49 2.95 -5.16
CA CYS A 149 22.02 2.06 -4.09
C CYS A 149 23.12 1.76 -3.07
N GLN A 150 24.34 1.49 -3.53
CA GLN A 150 25.49 1.23 -2.67
C GLN A 150 25.85 2.45 -1.81
N SER A 151 25.89 3.64 -2.43
CA SER A 151 26.14 4.89 -1.71
C SER A 151 25.05 5.19 -0.68
N MET A 152 23.77 5.03 -1.07
CA MET A 152 22.63 5.21 -0.15
C MET A 152 22.71 4.25 1.05
N MET A 153 23.01 2.98 0.82
CA MET A 153 23.11 1.98 1.87
C MET A 153 24.27 2.23 2.81
N THR A 154 25.36 2.82 2.34
CA THR A 154 26.53 3.19 3.16
C THR A 154 26.15 4.20 4.26
N GLU A 155 25.14 5.00 4.06
CA GLU A 155 24.58 5.88 5.10
C GLU A 155 23.43 5.19 5.88
N LEU A 156 22.53 4.51 5.18
CA LEU A 156 21.30 3.97 5.74
C LEU A 156 21.53 2.79 6.70
N TYR A 157 22.57 1.97 6.51
CA TYR A 157 22.79 0.73 7.27
C TYR A 157 22.83 0.92 8.79
N ARG A 158 23.21 2.11 9.26
CA ARG A 158 23.31 2.44 10.69
C ARG A 158 21.95 2.46 11.40
N TYR A 159 20.88 2.60 10.64
CA TYR A 159 19.52 2.86 11.16
C TYR A 159 18.56 1.70 10.90
N ILE A 160 18.98 0.69 10.14
CA ILE A 160 18.15 -0.45 9.75
C ILE A 160 18.73 -1.78 10.23
N GLY A 161 17.91 -2.79 10.28
CA GLY A 161 18.30 -4.14 10.71
C GLY A 161 17.07 -5.03 10.84
N ALA A 162 17.28 -6.35 10.87
CA ALA A 162 16.18 -7.33 10.91
C ALA A 162 15.19 -7.11 12.05
N ASP A 163 15.68 -6.67 13.21
CA ASP A 163 14.89 -6.47 14.43
C ASP A 163 14.69 -4.98 14.78
N VAL A 164 15.14 -4.07 13.93
CA VAL A 164 15.06 -2.61 14.15
C VAL A 164 14.15 -1.96 13.13
N ASP A 165 14.52 -2.10 11.86
CA ASP A 165 13.83 -1.44 10.74
C ASP A 165 14.09 -2.23 9.46
N VAL A 166 13.03 -2.72 8.83
CA VAL A 166 13.09 -3.59 7.65
C VAL A 166 12.46 -2.90 6.44
N PRO A 167 13.26 -2.19 5.62
CA PRO A 167 12.76 -1.58 4.40
C PRO A 167 12.32 -2.60 3.35
N ALA A 168 11.52 -2.13 2.38
CA ALA A 168 11.07 -2.90 1.22
C ALA A 168 11.15 -2.06 -0.06
N GLY A 169 10.74 -2.63 -1.20
CA GLY A 169 10.54 -1.89 -2.43
C GLY A 169 9.29 -0.99 -2.40
N ASP A 170 9.31 0.02 -3.24
CA ASP A 170 8.20 0.95 -3.53
C ASP A 170 8.42 1.54 -4.94
N ILE A 171 7.75 2.62 -5.32
CA ILE A 171 7.95 3.26 -6.63
C ILE A 171 9.45 3.49 -6.91
N GLY A 172 9.92 3.01 -8.05
CA GLY A 172 11.31 3.14 -8.48
C GLY A 172 12.30 2.21 -7.78
N VAL A 173 11.82 1.31 -6.91
CA VAL A 173 12.64 0.31 -6.19
C VAL A 173 11.99 -1.06 -6.32
N GLY A 174 12.51 -1.85 -7.22
CA GLY A 174 12.11 -3.25 -7.44
C GLY A 174 13.14 -4.24 -6.93
N ALA A 175 13.05 -5.49 -7.40
CA ALA A 175 13.95 -6.57 -7.00
C ALA A 175 15.43 -6.26 -7.29
N ARG A 176 15.72 -5.57 -8.41
CA ARG A 176 17.07 -5.13 -8.77
C ARG A 176 17.66 -4.19 -7.71
N GLU A 177 16.96 -3.14 -7.36
CA GLU A 177 17.39 -2.15 -6.37
C GLU A 177 17.51 -2.78 -4.98
N ILE A 178 16.55 -3.63 -4.59
CA ILE A 178 16.63 -4.40 -3.34
C ILE A 178 17.85 -5.28 -3.31
N GLY A 179 18.20 -5.93 -4.41
CA GLY A 179 19.42 -6.72 -4.53
C GLY A 179 20.69 -5.90 -4.29
N TYR A 180 20.80 -4.73 -4.93
CA TYR A 180 21.95 -3.83 -4.74
C TYR A 180 22.05 -3.27 -3.32
N LEU A 181 20.92 -2.91 -2.72
CA LEU A 181 20.86 -2.43 -1.33
C LEU A 181 21.24 -3.56 -0.35
N PHE A 182 20.69 -4.77 -0.53
CA PHE A 182 21.00 -5.91 0.32
C PHE A 182 22.46 -6.34 0.23
N GLY A 183 23.00 -6.42 -0.99
CA GLY A 183 24.40 -6.77 -1.21
C GLY A 183 25.37 -5.81 -0.52
N GLN A 184 25.08 -4.50 -0.56
CA GLN A 184 25.90 -3.50 0.13
C GLN A 184 25.75 -3.59 1.65
N TYR A 185 24.53 -3.76 2.17
CA TYR A 185 24.29 -3.96 3.61
C TYR A 185 25.10 -5.15 4.13
N LYS A 186 24.94 -6.33 3.49
CA LYS A 186 25.70 -7.56 3.81
C LYS A 186 27.22 -7.34 3.80
N ARG A 187 27.71 -6.57 2.82
CA ARG A 187 29.13 -6.28 2.71
C ARG A 187 29.65 -5.42 3.87
N ILE A 188 28.88 -4.41 4.30
CA ILE A 188 29.28 -3.50 5.38
C ILE A 188 29.19 -4.19 6.73
N THR A 189 28.09 -4.88 7.02
CA THR A 189 27.84 -5.49 8.33
C THR A 189 28.52 -6.84 8.49
N ASN A 190 28.90 -7.49 7.40
CA ASN A 190 29.37 -8.89 7.36
C ASN A 190 28.35 -9.88 7.94
N GLU A 191 27.05 -9.57 7.78
CA GLU A 191 25.94 -10.38 8.28
C GLU A 191 24.95 -10.72 7.17
N PHE A 192 24.40 -11.94 7.19
CA PHE A 192 23.30 -12.35 6.35
C PHE A 192 22.01 -12.40 7.19
N THR A 193 21.25 -11.30 7.21
CA THR A 193 20.07 -11.12 8.03
C THR A 193 18.82 -10.87 7.20
N GLY A 194 17.65 -10.84 7.84
CA GLY A 194 16.36 -10.49 7.25
C GLY A 194 16.11 -8.99 7.07
N VAL A 195 17.13 -8.15 6.89
CA VAL A 195 17.03 -6.67 6.86
C VAL A 195 16.29 -6.29 5.63
N LEU A 196 15.93 -6.51 4.69
CA LEU A 196 15.15 -6.04 3.53
C LEU A 196 14.11 -7.10 3.14
N THR A 197 12.98 -6.67 2.63
CA THR A 197 12.01 -7.57 2.00
C THR A 197 11.78 -7.22 0.52
N GLY A 198 11.24 -8.18 -0.23
CA GLY A 198 11.20 -8.12 -1.70
C GLY A 198 12.50 -8.58 -2.33
N LYS A 199 13.25 -9.40 -1.59
CA LYS A 199 14.47 -10.03 -2.07
C LYS A 199 14.20 -11.09 -3.14
N GLY A 200 15.20 -11.43 -3.94
CA GLY A 200 15.17 -12.60 -4.81
C GLY A 200 15.08 -13.91 -4.00
N LEU A 201 14.47 -14.92 -4.60
CA LEU A 201 14.30 -16.24 -3.94
C LEU A 201 15.64 -16.87 -3.56
N GLU A 202 16.70 -16.57 -4.30
CA GLU A 202 18.05 -17.09 -4.11
C GLU A 202 18.73 -16.60 -2.81
N TYR A 203 18.20 -15.50 -2.23
CA TYR A 203 18.80 -14.90 -1.04
C TYR A 203 17.75 -14.47 0.01
N GLY A 204 16.70 -15.26 0.17
CA GLY A 204 15.76 -15.14 1.27
C GLY A 204 14.45 -14.40 0.95
N GLY A 205 14.12 -14.25 -0.33
CA GLY A 205 12.81 -13.74 -0.77
C GLY A 205 11.68 -14.73 -0.53
N SER A 206 10.45 -14.27 -0.67
CA SER A 206 9.22 -15.04 -0.52
C SER A 206 8.51 -15.23 -1.85
N LEU A 207 7.97 -16.42 -2.07
CA LEU A 207 7.00 -16.68 -3.14
C LEU A 207 5.77 -15.78 -2.98
N ILE A 208 4.97 -15.65 -4.02
CA ILE A 208 3.74 -14.85 -4.14
C ILE A 208 3.86 -13.35 -3.76
N ARG A 209 5.09 -12.85 -3.56
CA ARG A 209 5.27 -11.42 -3.19
C ARG A 209 4.77 -10.46 -4.27
N THR A 210 4.95 -10.84 -5.54
CA THR A 210 4.53 -10.05 -6.71
C THR A 210 3.02 -10.01 -6.84
N GLU A 211 2.36 -11.14 -6.59
CA GLU A 211 0.93 -11.37 -6.70
C GLU A 211 0.15 -10.77 -5.52
N ALA A 212 0.78 -10.72 -4.37
CA ALA A 212 0.15 -10.54 -3.06
C ALA A 212 -0.74 -9.30 -2.95
N THR A 213 -0.41 -8.20 -3.62
CA THR A 213 -1.21 -6.98 -3.54
C THR A 213 -2.52 -7.14 -4.32
N GLY A 214 -2.46 -7.63 -5.54
CA GLY A 214 -3.64 -7.90 -6.38
C GLY A 214 -4.53 -9.00 -5.79
N TYR A 215 -3.91 -10.08 -5.32
CA TYR A 215 -4.62 -11.17 -4.63
C TYR A 215 -5.28 -10.67 -3.35
N GLY A 216 -4.58 -9.89 -2.55
CA GLY A 216 -5.10 -9.32 -1.31
C GLY A 216 -6.32 -8.43 -1.54
N ALA A 217 -6.27 -7.53 -2.54
CA ALA A 217 -7.40 -6.68 -2.91
C ALA A 217 -8.63 -7.50 -3.33
N THR A 218 -8.40 -8.62 -4.03
CA THR A 218 -9.48 -9.54 -4.45
C THR A 218 -10.03 -10.35 -3.27
N TYR A 219 -9.18 -10.82 -2.35
CA TYR A 219 -9.63 -11.53 -1.15
C TYR A 219 -10.43 -10.61 -0.21
N PHE A 220 -10.02 -9.36 -0.07
CA PHE A 220 -10.80 -8.39 0.70
C PHE A 220 -12.16 -8.15 0.07
N LEU A 221 -12.22 -7.98 -1.27
CA LEU A 221 -13.46 -7.87 -2.04
C LEU A 221 -14.36 -9.09 -1.84
N GLN A 222 -13.81 -10.30 -1.89
CA GLN A 222 -14.55 -11.54 -1.66
C GLN A 222 -15.22 -11.57 -0.29
N ASN A 223 -14.47 -11.23 0.77
CA ASN A 223 -15.01 -11.16 2.12
C ASN A 223 -16.09 -10.09 2.24
N MET A 224 -15.89 -8.94 1.62
CA MET A 224 -16.84 -7.83 1.63
C MET A 224 -18.17 -8.20 0.93
N LEU A 225 -18.10 -8.86 -0.24
CA LEU A 225 -19.28 -9.36 -0.96
C LEU A 225 -20.04 -10.43 -0.14
N ALA A 226 -19.32 -11.33 0.54
CA ALA A 226 -19.92 -12.38 1.35
C ALA A 226 -20.79 -11.84 2.49
N THR A 227 -20.51 -10.64 3.03
CA THR A 227 -21.35 -9.99 4.05
C THR A 227 -22.77 -9.66 3.56
N LYS A 228 -22.96 -9.59 2.25
CA LYS A 228 -24.24 -9.32 1.59
C LYS A 228 -24.80 -10.55 0.86
N GLY A 229 -24.25 -11.75 1.14
CA GLY A 229 -24.65 -12.98 0.46
C GLY A 229 -24.27 -13.05 -1.02
N ASN A 230 -23.30 -12.23 -1.46
CA ASN A 230 -22.78 -12.19 -2.81
C ASN A 230 -21.42 -12.90 -2.93
N ALA A 231 -21.06 -13.28 -4.15
CA ALA A 231 -19.75 -13.84 -4.50
C ALA A 231 -19.17 -13.11 -5.71
N ILE A 232 -17.88 -13.31 -5.99
CA ILE A 232 -17.22 -12.80 -7.21
C ILE A 232 -17.68 -13.58 -8.43
N GLU A 233 -18.02 -14.86 -8.26
CA GLU A 233 -18.48 -15.73 -9.33
C GLU A 233 -19.63 -15.09 -10.13
N GLY A 234 -19.52 -15.10 -11.46
CA GLY A 234 -20.50 -14.56 -12.39
C GLY A 234 -20.56 -13.04 -12.49
N LYS A 235 -19.77 -12.28 -11.71
CA LYS A 235 -19.80 -10.82 -11.73
C LYS A 235 -18.87 -10.23 -12.78
N ALA A 236 -19.32 -9.17 -13.44
CA ALA A 236 -18.49 -8.35 -14.31
C ALA A 236 -17.59 -7.43 -13.49
N ALA A 237 -16.29 -7.48 -13.76
CA ALA A 237 -15.27 -6.70 -13.08
C ALA A 237 -14.59 -5.71 -14.01
N VAL A 238 -14.52 -4.44 -13.59
CA VAL A 238 -13.73 -3.38 -14.20
C VAL A 238 -12.47 -3.16 -13.37
N ILE A 239 -11.31 -3.25 -14.01
CA ILE A 239 -10.00 -3.06 -13.36
C ILE A 239 -9.20 -2.01 -14.14
N SER A 240 -8.62 -1.04 -13.45
CA SER A 240 -7.65 -0.10 -14.02
C SER A 240 -6.21 -0.57 -13.82
N GLY A 241 -5.31 -0.04 -14.64
CA GLY A 241 -3.90 -0.44 -14.62
C GLY A 241 -3.62 -1.69 -15.47
N SER A 242 -2.35 -1.97 -15.66
CA SER A 242 -1.83 -3.18 -16.32
C SER A 242 -0.47 -3.60 -15.77
N GLY A 243 -0.13 -3.08 -14.59
CA GLY A 243 1.04 -3.49 -13.81
C GLY A 243 0.74 -4.70 -12.93
N ASN A 244 1.68 -5.06 -12.04
CA ASN A 244 1.58 -6.24 -11.18
C ASN A 244 0.28 -6.30 -10.37
N VAL A 245 -0.16 -5.20 -9.77
CA VAL A 245 -1.39 -5.18 -8.97
C VAL A 245 -2.61 -5.52 -9.83
N ALA A 246 -2.75 -4.84 -10.95
CA ALA A 246 -3.90 -5.00 -11.85
C ALA A 246 -3.96 -6.40 -12.50
N THR A 247 -2.82 -6.89 -13.01
CA THR A 247 -2.77 -8.20 -13.68
C THR A 247 -3.03 -9.36 -12.71
N HIS A 248 -2.53 -9.27 -11.47
CA HIS A 248 -2.79 -10.32 -10.47
C HIS A 248 -4.17 -10.17 -9.82
N ALA A 249 -4.73 -8.96 -9.71
CA ALA A 249 -6.14 -8.80 -9.36
C ALA A 249 -7.05 -9.42 -10.43
N ALA A 250 -6.78 -9.15 -11.71
CA ALA A 250 -7.50 -9.76 -12.82
C ALA A 250 -7.42 -11.30 -12.80
N GLU A 251 -6.22 -11.84 -12.60
CA GLU A 251 -6.00 -13.29 -12.47
C GLU A 251 -6.82 -13.88 -11.32
N LYS A 252 -6.78 -13.29 -10.14
CA LYS A 252 -7.50 -13.83 -8.98
C LYS A 252 -9.01 -13.69 -9.13
N VAL A 253 -9.52 -12.58 -9.66
CA VAL A 253 -10.95 -12.43 -9.99
C VAL A 253 -11.40 -13.50 -10.97
N THR A 254 -10.63 -13.77 -12.05
CA THR A 254 -10.92 -14.80 -13.04
C THR A 254 -10.89 -16.20 -12.41
N GLN A 255 -9.91 -16.50 -11.55
CA GLN A 255 -9.82 -17.78 -10.81
C GLN A 255 -11.03 -18.02 -9.89
N LEU A 256 -11.63 -16.95 -9.36
CA LEU A 256 -12.83 -17.00 -8.52
C LEU A 256 -14.14 -16.93 -9.33
N GLY A 257 -14.08 -17.12 -10.65
CA GLY A 257 -15.24 -17.18 -11.51
C GLY A 257 -15.83 -15.83 -11.92
N GLY A 258 -15.15 -14.73 -11.65
CA GLY A 258 -15.52 -13.39 -12.12
C GLY A 258 -15.09 -13.15 -13.57
N LYS A 259 -15.73 -12.20 -14.22
CA LYS A 259 -15.45 -11.81 -15.61
C LYS A 259 -14.78 -10.44 -15.65
N VAL A 260 -13.47 -10.40 -15.79
CA VAL A 260 -12.72 -9.14 -15.93
C VAL A 260 -12.86 -8.64 -17.36
N VAL A 261 -13.39 -7.43 -17.56
CA VAL A 261 -13.68 -6.89 -18.89
C VAL A 261 -12.78 -5.71 -19.31
N THR A 262 -11.95 -5.17 -18.39
CA THR A 262 -11.05 -4.05 -18.71
C THR A 262 -9.70 -4.19 -18.02
N LEU A 263 -8.65 -3.66 -18.65
CA LEU A 263 -7.40 -3.22 -18.08
C LEU A 263 -6.99 -1.90 -18.76
N SER A 264 -6.13 -1.10 -18.12
CA SER A 264 -5.74 0.22 -18.64
C SER A 264 -4.25 0.52 -18.46
N ASP A 265 -3.76 1.50 -19.19
CA ASP A 265 -2.50 2.19 -18.90
C ASP A 265 -2.65 3.71 -19.17
N SER A 266 -1.55 4.45 -19.14
CA SER A 266 -1.59 5.91 -19.35
C SER A 266 -2.05 6.34 -20.75
N ALA A 267 -2.19 5.42 -21.70
CA ALA A 267 -2.68 5.72 -23.05
C ALA A 267 -4.20 5.52 -23.20
N GLY A 268 -4.84 4.78 -22.27
CA GLY A 268 -6.27 4.48 -22.30
C GLY A 268 -6.58 3.10 -21.71
N PHE A 269 -7.72 2.54 -22.06
CA PHE A 269 -8.12 1.21 -21.57
C PHE A 269 -8.60 0.29 -22.71
N ILE A 270 -8.48 -1.01 -22.48
CA ILE A 270 -9.12 -2.04 -23.30
C ILE A 270 -10.46 -2.45 -22.69
N HIS A 271 -11.46 -2.68 -23.54
CA HIS A 271 -12.70 -3.33 -23.18
C HIS A 271 -12.82 -4.63 -23.99
N ASP A 272 -12.81 -5.75 -23.30
CA ASP A 272 -13.02 -7.08 -23.87
C ASP A 272 -14.35 -7.64 -23.34
N PRO A 273 -15.42 -7.60 -24.14
CA PRO A 273 -16.76 -8.06 -23.71
C PRO A 273 -16.82 -9.56 -23.43
N ASP A 274 -15.89 -10.36 -23.97
CA ASP A 274 -15.80 -11.80 -23.72
C ASP A 274 -15.13 -12.11 -22.38
N GLY A 275 -14.43 -11.12 -21.79
CA GLY A 275 -13.65 -11.23 -20.58
C GLY A 275 -12.21 -11.71 -20.80
N LEU A 276 -11.38 -11.45 -19.79
CA LEU A 276 -9.98 -11.84 -19.79
C LEU A 276 -9.83 -13.25 -19.21
N THR A 277 -9.48 -14.20 -20.09
CA THR A 277 -9.09 -15.56 -19.67
C THR A 277 -7.66 -15.56 -19.12
N GLN A 278 -7.24 -16.66 -18.47
CA GLN A 278 -5.85 -16.80 -18.00
C GLN A 278 -4.84 -16.60 -19.15
N GLU A 279 -5.09 -17.16 -20.32
CA GLU A 279 -4.23 -16.99 -21.51
C GLU A 279 -4.07 -15.51 -21.89
N LYS A 280 -5.17 -14.77 -21.92
CA LYS A 280 -5.17 -13.33 -22.22
C LYS A 280 -4.41 -12.51 -21.15
N ILE A 281 -4.55 -12.88 -19.89
CA ILE A 281 -3.83 -12.25 -18.78
C ILE A 281 -2.33 -12.54 -18.88
N ASP A 282 -1.94 -13.77 -19.19
CA ASP A 282 -0.53 -14.15 -19.37
C ASP A 282 0.09 -13.42 -20.56
N TRP A 283 -0.65 -13.26 -21.64
CA TRP A 283 -0.23 -12.46 -22.79
C TRP A 283 0.02 -10.98 -22.38
N ILE A 284 -0.86 -10.39 -21.56
CA ILE A 284 -0.68 -9.03 -21.06
C ILE A 284 0.54 -8.95 -20.13
N LYS A 285 0.76 -9.93 -19.25
CA LYS A 285 1.95 -9.99 -18.39
C LYS A 285 3.23 -10.03 -19.26
N GLU A 286 3.26 -10.81 -20.30
CA GLU A 286 4.38 -10.85 -21.26
C GLU A 286 4.55 -9.50 -21.97
N LEU A 287 3.46 -8.92 -22.50
CA LEU A 287 3.48 -7.61 -23.13
C LEU A 287 4.09 -6.55 -22.23
N LYS A 288 3.68 -6.48 -20.95
CA LYS A 288 4.11 -5.42 -20.04
C LYS A 288 5.50 -5.66 -19.45
N ASN A 289 5.82 -6.88 -19.09
CA ASN A 289 7.04 -7.19 -18.33
C ASN A 289 8.25 -7.50 -19.26
N VAL A 290 8.00 -8.11 -20.42
CA VAL A 290 9.05 -8.53 -21.36
C VAL A 290 9.16 -7.55 -22.52
N ARG A 291 8.07 -7.34 -23.27
CA ARG A 291 8.07 -6.48 -24.46
C ARG A 291 8.01 -5.00 -24.14
N ARG A 292 7.59 -4.61 -22.89
CA ARG A 292 7.38 -3.24 -22.46
C ARG A 292 6.41 -2.45 -23.35
N GLY A 293 5.44 -3.16 -23.93
CA GLY A 293 4.42 -2.65 -24.83
C GLY A 293 3.31 -1.87 -24.14
N ARG A 294 2.37 -1.35 -24.94
CA ARG A 294 1.19 -0.62 -24.48
C ARG A 294 -0.02 -1.53 -24.46
N ILE A 295 -0.98 -1.21 -23.58
CA ILE A 295 -2.21 -2.02 -23.48
C ILE A 295 -3.04 -1.96 -24.77
N SER A 296 -2.86 -0.93 -25.62
CA SER A 296 -3.46 -0.82 -26.95
C SER A 296 -3.16 -2.03 -27.84
N ASP A 297 -1.94 -2.59 -27.73
CA ASP A 297 -1.48 -3.71 -28.55
C ASP A 297 -2.34 -4.97 -28.33
N TYR A 298 -3.07 -5.04 -27.20
CA TYR A 298 -4.01 -6.11 -26.92
C TYR A 298 -5.18 -6.14 -27.92
N ALA A 299 -5.76 -4.98 -28.26
CA ALA A 299 -6.88 -4.89 -29.20
C ALA A 299 -6.46 -5.21 -30.63
N ASP A 300 -5.18 -5.03 -30.98
CA ASP A 300 -4.62 -5.46 -32.26
C ASP A 300 -4.48 -6.99 -32.35
N HIS A 301 -4.29 -7.65 -31.21
CA HIS A 301 -4.11 -9.11 -31.14
C HIS A 301 -5.44 -9.85 -30.89
N PHE A 302 -6.32 -9.35 -30.05
CA PHE A 302 -7.62 -9.95 -29.74
C PHE A 302 -8.75 -9.13 -30.36
N THR A 303 -9.27 -9.57 -31.48
CA THR A 303 -10.15 -8.81 -32.40
C THR A 303 -11.51 -8.43 -31.78
N ASN A 304 -11.99 -9.11 -30.75
CA ASN A 304 -13.25 -8.78 -30.07
C ASN A 304 -13.08 -7.65 -29.02
N ALA A 305 -11.84 -7.30 -28.68
CA ALA A 305 -11.53 -6.22 -27.76
C ALA A 305 -11.46 -4.88 -28.48
N THR A 306 -11.84 -3.82 -27.78
CA THR A 306 -11.74 -2.44 -28.27
C THR A 306 -10.80 -1.64 -27.36
N PHE A 307 -9.90 -0.86 -27.97
CA PHE A 307 -9.10 0.11 -27.25
C PHE A 307 -9.78 1.48 -27.22
N HIS A 308 -9.82 2.12 -26.06
CA HIS A 308 -10.41 3.44 -25.83
C HIS A 308 -9.31 4.43 -25.44
N PRO A 309 -8.73 5.18 -26.39
CA PRO A 309 -7.61 6.07 -26.13
C PRO A 309 -7.99 7.24 -25.23
N GLY A 310 -7.12 7.57 -24.27
CA GLY A 310 -7.25 8.72 -23.37
C GLY A 310 -8.44 8.67 -22.39
N LYS A 311 -9.10 7.51 -22.26
CA LYS A 311 -10.25 7.33 -21.36
C LYS A 311 -9.91 6.41 -20.19
N THR A 312 -10.67 6.56 -19.09
CA THR A 312 -10.69 5.67 -17.94
C THR A 312 -11.79 4.61 -18.09
N PRO A 313 -11.67 3.43 -17.46
CA PRO A 313 -12.62 2.33 -17.66
C PRO A 313 -13.94 2.47 -16.88
N TRP A 314 -14.10 3.49 -16.05
CA TRP A 314 -15.19 3.60 -15.07
C TRP A 314 -16.60 3.77 -15.67
N GLY A 315 -16.67 4.10 -16.97
CA GLY A 315 -17.93 4.16 -17.72
C GLY A 315 -18.46 2.80 -18.21
N VAL A 316 -17.68 1.72 -18.10
CA VAL A 316 -18.08 0.38 -18.51
C VAL A 316 -19.01 -0.22 -17.46
N PRO A 317 -20.21 -0.74 -17.82
CA PRO A 317 -21.09 -1.40 -16.86
C PRO A 317 -20.42 -2.59 -16.17
N CYS A 318 -20.51 -2.63 -14.84
CA CYS A 318 -19.88 -3.66 -14.03
C CYS A 318 -20.60 -3.86 -12.70
N ASP A 319 -20.40 -5.02 -12.08
CA ASP A 319 -20.82 -5.31 -10.71
C ASP A 319 -19.78 -4.88 -9.68
N ILE A 320 -18.48 -5.03 -10.02
CA ILE A 320 -17.36 -4.77 -9.13
C ILE A 320 -16.26 -3.97 -9.84
N ALA A 321 -15.60 -3.08 -9.09
CA ALA A 321 -14.51 -2.26 -9.61
C ALA A 321 -13.26 -2.36 -8.73
N LEU A 322 -12.08 -2.51 -9.37
CA LEU A 322 -10.79 -2.54 -8.70
C LEU A 322 -9.85 -1.49 -9.30
N PRO A 323 -9.77 -0.31 -8.71
CA PRO A 323 -8.78 0.69 -9.12
C PRO A 323 -7.38 0.27 -8.69
N CYS A 324 -6.53 -0.07 -9.69
CA CYS A 324 -5.21 -0.68 -9.49
C CYS A 324 -4.06 0.05 -10.20
N ALA A 325 -4.28 1.26 -10.71
CA ALA A 325 -3.28 1.99 -11.47
C ALA A 325 -2.54 3.03 -10.61
N THR A 326 -3.13 4.20 -10.40
CA THR A 326 -2.44 5.33 -9.76
C THR A 326 -3.33 6.07 -8.75
N GLN A 327 -2.68 6.91 -7.94
CA GLN A 327 -3.38 7.79 -7.01
C GLN A 327 -4.32 8.75 -7.76
N ASN A 328 -5.50 8.99 -7.20
CA ASN A 328 -6.54 9.91 -7.70
C ASN A 328 -6.95 9.63 -9.17
N GLU A 329 -6.97 8.38 -9.57
CA GLU A 329 -7.42 7.97 -10.91
C GLU A 329 -8.94 7.83 -11.05
N LEU A 330 -9.66 7.73 -9.94
CA LEU A 330 -11.10 7.62 -9.85
C LEU A 330 -11.65 8.87 -9.16
N THR A 331 -12.34 9.70 -9.93
CA THR A 331 -12.90 10.98 -9.46
C THR A 331 -14.31 10.83 -8.91
N GLY A 332 -14.84 11.89 -8.26
CA GLY A 332 -16.24 11.93 -7.85
C GLY A 332 -17.22 11.62 -9.00
N ALA A 333 -16.96 12.19 -10.19
CA ALA A 333 -17.79 11.91 -11.38
C ALA A 333 -17.72 10.44 -11.82
N ASP A 334 -16.55 9.82 -11.72
CA ASP A 334 -16.38 8.39 -12.00
C ASP A 334 -17.11 7.51 -10.97
N ALA A 335 -17.12 7.92 -9.69
CA ALA A 335 -17.85 7.24 -8.63
C ALA A 335 -19.36 7.27 -8.87
N GLU A 336 -19.93 8.42 -9.26
CA GLU A 336 -21.34 8.53 -9.66
C GLU A 336 -21.65 7.62 -10.85
N MET A 337 -20.75 7.57 -11.84
CA MET A 337 -20.93 6.74 -13.03
C MET A 337 -20.93 5.25 -12.68
N LEU A 338 -20.02 4.79 -11.83
CA LEU A 338 -19.97 3.40 -11.35
C LEU A 338 -21.26 3.01 -10.65
N ILE A 339 -21.78 3.85 -9.74
CA ILE A 339 -23.04 3.60 -9.04
C ILE A 339 -24.21 3.53 -10.03
N LYS A 340 -24.29 4.50 -10.95
CA LYS A 340 -25.33 4.53 -11.98
C LYS A 340 -25.31 3.29 -12.87
N ASN A 341 -24.13 2.74 -13.14
CA ASN A 341 -23.94 1.55 -13.96
C ASN A 341 -24.13 0.23 -13.18
N GLY A 342 -24.53 0.28 -11.91
CA GLY A 342 -24.87 -0.90 -11.11
C GLY A 342 -23.73 -1.49 -10.30
N CYS A 343 -22.60 -0.80 -10.17
CA CYS A 343 -21.48 -1.27 -9.34
C CYS A 343 -21.91 -1.36 -7.86
N ILE A 344 -21.73 -2.54 -7.27
CA ILE A 344 -22.09 -2.83 -5.88
C ILE A 344 -20.91 -2.83 -4.92
N ALA A 345 -19.68 -2.94 -5.45
CA ALA A 345 -18.48 -3.00 -4.63
C ALA A 345 -17.26 -2.42 -5.34
N VAL A 346 -16.46 -1.65 -4.59
CA VAL A 346 -15.16 -1.11 -5.03
C VAL A 346 -14.08 -1.57 -4.06
N SER A 347 -12.98 -2.13 -4.57
CA SER A 347 -11.83 -2.56 -3.76
C SER A 347 -10.54 -1.97 -4.31
N GLU A 348 -9.90 -1.09 -3.55
CA GLU A 348 -8.72 -0.34 -3.97
C GLU A 348 -7.44 -1.20 -3.97
N GLY A 349 -6.93 -1.52 -5.15
CA GLY A 349 -5.62 -2.17 -5.29
C GLY A 349 -4.44 -1.19 -5.24
N ALA A 350 -4.62 0.02 -5.76
CA ALA A 350 -3.62 1.09 -5.67
C ALA A 350 -3.68 1.82 -4.30
N ASN A 351 -2.72 2.70 -4.05
CA ASN A 351 -2.75 3.57 -2.88
C ASN A 351 -3.54 4.83 -3.20
N MET A 352 -4.65 5.06 -2.47
CA MET A 352 -5.55 6.21 -2.63
C MET A 352 -5.94 6.47 -4.11
N PRO A 353 -6.44 5.48 -4.84
CA PRO A 353 -6.81 5.68 -6.24
C PRO A 353 -8.10 6.50 -6.39
N THR A 354 -9.00 6.46 -5.40
CA THR A 354 -10.23 7.27 -5.38
C THR A 354 -9.95 8.60 -4.70
N ASP A 355 -10.37 9.69 -5.32
CA ASP A 355 -10.30 11.01 -4.69
C ASP A 355 -11.29 11.13 -3.50
N LEU A 356 -11.13 12.15 -2.68
CA LEU A 356 -11.94 12.32 -1.47
C LEU A 356 -13.44 12.48 -1.79
N GLU A 357 -13.77 13.15 -2.89
CA GLU A 357 -15.14 13.32 -3.36
C GLU A 357 -15.76 11.97 -3.74
N GLY A 358 -15.04 11.12 -4.47
CA GLY A 358 -15.46 9.77 -4.82
C GLY A 358 -15.68 8.89 -3.59
N VAL A 359 -14.79 8.95 -2.61
CA VAL A 359 -14.96 8.24 -1.32
C VAL A 359 -16.25 8.68 -0.62
N HIS A 360 -16.53 9.99 -0.55
CA HIS A 360 -17.77 10.51 0.06
C HIS A 360 -19.02 10.04 -0.70
N ILE A 361 -18.98 10.00 -2.03
CA ILE A 361 -20.07 9.52 -2.87
C ILE A 361 -20.35 8.03 -2.61
N PHE A 362 -19.32 7.19 -2.56
CA PHE A 362 -19.47 5.77 -2.24
C PHE A 362 -20.05 5.54 -0.84
N LYS A 363 -19.57 6.26 0.17
CA LYS A 363 -20.10 6.21 1.54
C LYS A 363 -21.57 6.63 1.59
N LYS A 364 -21.92 7.74 0.93
CA LYS A 364 -23.31 8.24 0.86
C LYS A 364 -24.25 7.24 0.17
N ALA A 365 -23.80 6.59 -0.89
CA ALA A 365 -24.55 5.57 -1.61
C ALA A 365 -24.59 4.22 -0.87
N LYS A 366 -23.80 4.07 0.22
CA LYS A 366 -23.69 2.85 1.03
C LYS A 366 -23.32 1.61 0.22
N ILE A 367 -22.53 1.76 -0.86
CA ILE A 367 -21.97 0.62 -1.56
C ILE A 367 -20.82 0.03 -0.74
N LEU A 368 -20.43 -1.21 -1.06
CA LEU A 368 -19.29 -1.83 -0.42
C LEU A 368 -18.00 -1.15 -0.92
N PHE A 369 -17.29 -0.47 -0.04
CA PHE A 369 -16.05 0.24 -0.38
C PHE A 369 -14.90 -0.19 0.51
N ALA A 370 -13.82 -0.65 -0.09
CA ALA A 370 -12.60 -1.08 0.58
C ALA A 370 -11.45 -0.09 0.32
N PRO A 371 -10.98 0.65 1.33
CA PRO A 371 -9.87 1.60 1.17
C PRO A 371 -8.55 0.87 0.93
N GLY A 372 -7.66 1.49 0.15
CA GLY A 372 -6.36 0.91 -0.20
C GLY A 372 -5.54 0.43 0.99
N LYS A 373 -5.53 1.18 2.10
CA LYS A 373 -4.79 0.78 3.31
C LYS A 373 -5.23 -0.58 3.89
N ALA A 374 -6.47 -1.02 3.66
CA ALA A 374 -6.97 -2.32 4.05
C ALA A 374 -6.90 -3.32 2.90
N ALA A 375 -7.47 -3.00 1.75
CA ALA A 375 -7.60 -3.89 0.61
C ALA A 375 -6.25 -4.30 0.00
N ASN A 376 -5.33 -3.35 -0.18
CA ASN A 376 -4.03 -3.64 -0.79
C ASN A 376 -2.94 -4.08 0.21
N ALA A 377 -3.31 -4.37 1.45
CA ALA A 377 -2.37 -4.80 2.49
C ALA A 377 -1.73 -6.17 2.24
N GLY A 378 -2.20 -6.93 1.24
CA GLY A 378 -1.62 -8.22 0.87
C GLY A 378 -0.11 -8.16 0.60
N GLY A 379 0.35 -7.12 -0.09
CA GLY A 379 1.77 -6.92 -0.36
C GLY A 379 2.63 -6.78 0.90
N VAL A 380 2.19 -6.00 1.87
CA VAL A 380 2.91 -5.85 3.15
C VAL A 380 2.72 -7.08 4.04
N ALA A 381 1.59 -7.78 3.96
CA ALA A 381 1.37 -9.05 4.66
C ALA A 381 2.42 -10.09 4.23
N VAL A 382 2.60 -10.31 2.93
CA VAL A 382 3.64 -11.24 2.43
C VAL A 382 5.05 -10.73 2.76
N SER A 383 5.28 -9.41 2.80
CA SER A 383 6.55 -8.87 3.29
C SER A 383 6.79 -9.23 4.78
N GLY A 384 5.76 -9.21 5.62
CA GLY A 384 5.86 -9.66 7.02
C GLY A 384 6.09 -11.17 7.13
N LEU A 385 5.46 -11.97 6.26
CA LEU A 385 5.74 -13.40 6.17
C LEU A 385 7.18 -13.66 5.71
N GLU A 386 7.73 -12.87 4.77
CA GLU A 386 9.14 -12.94 4.39
C GLU A 386 10.07 -12.67 5.59
N MET A 387 9.74 -11.67 6.42
CA MET A 387 10.47 -11.43 7.67
C MET A 387 10.45 -12.68 8.58
N SER A 388 9.30 -13.30 8.76
CA SER A 388 9.16 -14.52 9.57
C SER A 388 9.95 -15.69 8.99
N GLN A 389 9.93 -15.91 7.67
CA GLN A 389 10.77 -16.90 6.99
C GLN A 389 12.25 -16.64 7.23
N ASN A 390 12.68 -15.37 7.11
CA ASN A 390 14.08 -15.01 7.32
C ASN A 390 14.54 -15.22 8.77
N SER A 391 13.71 -14.86 9.75
CA SER A 391 13.96 -15.08 11.17
C SER A 391 14.10 -16.56 11.52
N ALA A 392 13.21 -17.38 10.98
CA ALA A 392 13.21 -18.83 11.21
C ALA A 392 14.19 -19.58 10.30
N ARG A 393 14.78 -18.93 9.28
CA ARG A 393 15.62 -19.52 8.22
C ARG A 393 14.93 -20.67 7.48
N ILE A 394 13.66 -20.48 7.14
CA ILE A 394 12.83 -21.41 6.38
C ILE A 394 12.26 -20.75 5.13
N SER A 395 11.73 -21.55 4.22
CA SER A 395 10.92 -21.09 3.09
C SER A 395 9.60 -21.85 3.10
N TRP A 396 8.49 -21.14 3.04
CA TRP A 396 7.17 -21.75 2.90
C TRP A 396 6.87 -22.07 1.44
N LYS A 397 6.04 -23.09 1.24
CA LYS A 397 5.50 -23.41 -0.07
C LYS A 397 4.45 -22.38 -0.49
N GLU A 398 4.20 -22.32 -1.78
CA GLU A 398 3.24 -21.37 -2.35
C GLU A 398 1.83 -21.55 -1.76
N GLU A 399 1.36 -22.78 -1.64
CA GLU A 399 0.02 -23.08 -1.12
C GLU A 399 -0.13 -22.60 0.33
N GLU A 400 0.92 -22.75 1.14
CA GLU A 400 0.92 -22.29 2.53
C GLU A 400 0.89 -20.77 2.61
N LEU A 401 1.68 -20.08 1.78
CA LEU A 401 1.69 -18.62 1.71
C LEU A 401 0.34 -18.06 1.21
N GLN A 402 -0.28 -18.73 0.22
CA GLN A 402 -1.60 -18.34 -0.26
C GLN A 402 -2.66 -18.46 0.83
N ARG A 403 -2.65 -19.57 1.61
CA ARG A 403 -3.54 -19.76 2.74
C ARG A 403 -3.32 -18.69 3.82
N LEU A 404 -2.07 -18.44 4.20
CA LEU A 404 -1.73 -17.40 5.18
C LEU A 404 -2.18 -16.01 4.71
N LEU A 405 -2.00 -15.69 3.44
CA LEU A 405 -2.46 -14.43 2.86
C LEU A 405 -3.98 -14.30 2.92
N LEU A 406 -4.70 -15.36 2.56
CA LEU A 406 -6.17 -15.39 2.64
C LEU A 406 -6.65 -15.15 4.08
N ASP A 407 -6.05 -15.85 5.05
CA ASP A 407 -6.39 -15.73 6.48
C ASP A 407 -6.11 -14.31 7.00
N ILE A 408 -4.97 -13.71 6.61
CA ILE A 408 -4.63 -12.33 6.98
C ILE A 408 -5.65 -11.35 6.39
N MET A 409 -5.99 -11.48 5.12
CA MET A 409 -6.96 -10.58 4.48
C MET A 409 -8.36 -10.71 5.06
N ALA A 410 -8.78 -11.91 5.43
CA ALA A 410 -10.03 -12.13 6.16
C ALA A 410 -9.99 -11.46 7.55
N GLY A 411 -8.88 -11.59 8.26
CA GLY A 411 -8.66 -10.91 9.54
C GLY A 411 -8.68 -9.38 9.43
N ILE A 412 -8.09 -8.80 8.37
CA ILE A 412 -8.16 -7.35 8.12
C ILE A 412 -9.61 -6.92 7.89
N HIS A 413 -10.34 -7.63 7.05
CA HIS A 413 -11.75 -7.33 6.79
C HIS A 413 -12.61 -7.43 8.05
N SER A 414 -12.42 -8.48 8.87
CA SER A 414 -13.15 -8.65 10.14
C SER A 414 -12.92 -7.46 11.09
N ARG A 415 -11.67 -6.97 11.22
CA ARG A 415 -11.35 -5.79 12.04
C ARG A 415 -11.99 -4.51 11.48
N CYS A 416 -12.00 -4.34 10.15
CA CYS A 416 -12.70 -3.21 9.56
C CYS A 416 -14.19 -3.24 9.85
N GLN A 417 -14.80 -4.43 9.85
CA GLN A 417 -16.20 -4.60 10.20
C GLN A 417 -16.49 -4.33 11.69
N GLU A 418 -15.63 -4.82 12.58
CA GLU A 418 -15.78 -4.64 14.03
C GLU A 418 -15.87 -3.16 14.41
N TYR A 419 -15.02 -2.31 13.80
CA TYR A 419 -14.94 -0.87 14.15
C TYR A 419 -15.62 0.07 13.17
N GLY A 420 -16.03 -0.41 12.01
CA GLY A 420 -16.67 0.41 10.96
C GLY A 420 -18.17 0.22 10.83
N THR A 421 -18.76 -0.83 11.46
CA THR A 421 -20.19 -1.11 11.29
C THR A 421 -21.03 -0.24 12.22
N ASP A 422 -21.95 0.52 11.63
CA ASP A 422 -22.89 1.37 12.34
C ASP A 422 -24.13 0.60 12.83
N SER A 423 -25.01 1.29 13.57
CA SER A 423 -26.29 0.73 14.08
C SER A 423 -27.27 0.30 12.98
N THR A 424 -27.06 0.71 11.73
CA THR A 424 -27.88 0.33 10.56
C THR A 424 -27.37 -0.94 9.87
N GLY A 425 -26.19 -1.46 10.27
CA GLY A 425 -25.52 -2.58 9.64
C GLY A 425 -24.73 -2.20 8.39
N TYR A 426 -24.50 -0.90 8.15
CA TYR A 426 -23.57 -0.43 7.15
C TYR A 426 -22.15 -0.39 7.72
N CYS A 427 -21.17 -0.91 6.97
CA CYS A 427 -19.76 -0.88 7.34
C CYS A 427 -19.04 0.22 6.56
N ASP A 428 -18.59 1.25 7.26
CA ASP A 428 -17.60 2.20 6.77
C ASP A 428 -16.20 1.58 6.98
N SER A 429 -15.68 0.91 5.96
CA SER A 429 -14.38 0.24 6.05
C SER A 429 -13.22 1.23 6.18
N VAL A 430 -13.36 2.51 5.79
CA VAL A 430 -12.33 3.55 5.99
C VAL A 430 -12.18 3.83 7.49
N LYS A 431 -13.29 4.18 8.15
CA LYS A 431 -13.35 4.41 9.60
C LYS A 431 -12.88 3.15 10.36
N GLY A 432 -13.39 1.98 9.96
CA GLY A 432 -13.00 0.72 10.57
C GLY A 432 -11.51 0.42 10.49
N ALA A 433 -10.88 0.67 9.35
CA ALA A 433 -9.45 0.48 9.15
C ALA A 433 -8.61 1.45 10.02
N ASN A 434 -9.01 2.73 10.08
CA ASN A 434 -8.32 3.74 10.88
C ASN A 434 -8.38 3.39 12.37
N ILE A 435 -9.56 3.07 12.89
CA ILE A 435 -9.76 2.73 14.31
C ILE A 435 -9.05 1.43 14.68
N ALA A 436 -9.20 0.35 13.90
CA ALA A 436 -8.58 -0.93 14.17
C ALA A 436 -7.04 -0.84 14.17
N GLY A 437 -6.47 -0.11 13.20
CA GLY A 437 -5.04 0.15 13.14
C GLY A 437 -4.55 0.97 14.32
N PHE A 438 -5.25 2.06 14.66
CA PHE A 438 -4.95 2.90 15.81
C PHE A 438 -4.97 2.09 17.11
N LYS A 439 -6.07 1.40 17.40
CA LYS A 439 -6.28 0.69 18.66
C LYS A 439 -5.14 -0.28 18.97
N LYS A 440 -4.73 -1.09 17.99
CA LYS A 440 -3.62 -2.04 18.18
C LYS A 440 -2.31 -1.36 18.58
N VAL A 441 -1.97 -0.25 17.94
CA VAL A 441 -0.76 0.53 18.25
C VAL A 441 -0.91 1.23 19.59
N ALA A 442 -2.05 1.85 19.85
CA ALA A 442 -2.37 2.57 21.07
C ALA A 442 -2.29 1.69 22.32
N ASP A 443 -2.89 0.50 22.27
CA ASP A 443 -2.87 -0.47 23.38
C ASP A 443 -1.43 -0.91 23.71
N ALA A 444 -0.60 -1.16 22.69
CA ALA A 444 0.82 -1.46 22.91
C ALA A 444 1.57 -0.30 23.55
N MET A 445 1.34 0.94 23.09
CA MET A 445 1.95 2.13 23.64
C MET A 445 1.51 2.40 25.09
N LEU A 446 0.25 2.10 25.43
CA LEU A 446 -0.24 2.17 26.82
C LEU A 446 0.49 1.15 27.71
N ALA A 447 0.62 -0.10 27.21
CA ALA A 447 1.30 -1.17 27.96
C ALA A 447 2.78 -0.85 28.25
N TYR A 448 3.45 -0.13 27.35
CA TYR A 448 4.87 0.25 27.53
C TYR A 448 5.04 1.51 28.42
N GLY A 449 3.98 2.29 28.60
CA GLY A 449 4.06 3.56 29.31
C GLY A 449 4.72 4.67 28.47
N VAL A 450 5.56 5.48 29.14
CA VAL A 450 6.29 6.59 28.47
C VAL A 450 7.73 6.15 28.22
N VAL A 451 7.99 5.74 26.99
CA VAL A 451 9.31 5.32 26.49
C VAL A 451 9.71 6.12 25.28
#